data_86344e632b0ae88e390c1280f58321c3
#
_entry.id   86344e632b0ae88e390c1280f58321c3
#
_cell.length_a   1.000
_cell.length_b   1.000
_cell.length_c   1.000
_cell.angle_alpha   90.00
_cell.angle_beta   90.00
_cell.angle_gamma   90.00
#
_symmetry.space_group_name_H-M   'P 1'
#
loop_
_entity.id
_entity.type
_entity.pdbx_description
1 polymer ?
#
loop_
_entity_poly.entity_id
_entity_poly.type
_entity_poly.pdbx_seq_one_letter_code
_entity_poly.pdbx_strand_id
1 'polypeptide(L)'
;MNVDTRRGTPRLFASGGHWAWGPYVARSDDAGTTWDQRSTGLAFPADMGATVASVWNIQPAIASQPGVVYAGTQPAGLFRSEDWGETWAPVDEVNNHPWRQFWGESGGGASTLHTIALHPTDPDCMYISVATGGTYVTRNGGKTWEICSHRAIATNPMQKKMWEEFAVNYPPFANQDFPVPPGVDPEAVNEMHKMRLDTTNPQRLWAQTHVGVFRSDDGGDHWDDVTQGLPSFHGFPIAVSKTGDGAAFVVPLTFEADNFRVVDGQFAVWRTRDAGASWTCLTEGLPGPNDYQSVYREGMDTDDEGGVYVGTTNGAVYASADGDDRRQRLPGTLPPIVSVTAVRY
;
A
#
# COMPACT_ATOMS: atom_id res chain seq x y z
N MET A 1 6.67 -3.55 -8.23
CA MET A 1 7.83 -4.45 -8.38
C MET A 1 8.22 -4.97 -7.00
N ASN A 2 8.75 -6.19 -6.88
CA ASN A 2 9.27 -6.73 -5.61
C ASN A 2 10.44 -7.68 -5.90
N VAL A 3 11.22 -8.01 -4.85
CA VAL A 3 12.41 -8.87 -4.97
C VAL A 3 12.30 -10.01 -3.96
N ASP A 4 12.48 -11.23 -4.42
CA ASP A 4 12.58 -12.42 -3.58
C ASP A 4 14.05 -12.78 -3.38
N THR A 5 14.56 -12.59 -2.17
CA THR A 5 15.94 -12.88 -1.78
C THR A 5 16.12 -14.23 -1.09
N ARG A 6 15.05 -15.02 -0.92
CA ARG A 6 15.05 -16.32 -0.21
C ARG A 6 15.73 -17.44 -1.01
N ARG A 7 15.98 -17.20 -2.29
CA ARG A 7 16.75 -18.08 -3.18
C ARG A 7 18.23 -17.67 -3.16
N GLY A 8 19.09 -18.56 -3.59
CA GLY A 8 20.53 -18.25 -3.71
C GLY A 8 20.82 -17.13 -4.71
N THR A 9 19.96 -16.97 -5.73
CA THR A 9 19.97 -15.83 -6.66
C THR A 9 18.65 -15.07 -6.46
N PRO A 10 18.69 -13.74 -6.26
CA PRO A 10 17.47 -12.93 -6.12
C PRO A 10 16.59 -13.04 -7.37
N ARG A 11 15.28 -13.15 -7.15
CA ARG A 11 14.27 -13.09 -8.20
C ARG A 11 13.54 -11.77 -8.16
N LEU A 12 13.55 -11.05 -9.25
CA LEU A 12 12.75 -9.84 -9.43
C LEU A 12 11.35 -10.21 -9.91
N PHE A 13 10.36 -9.53 -9.39
CA PHE A 13 8.98 -9.58 -9.88
C PHE A 13 8.55 -8.20 -10.38
N ALA A 14 7.93 -8.15 -11.55
CA ALA A 14 7.19 -7.00 -12.06
C ALA A 14 5.77 -7.44 -12.40
N SER A 15 4.80 -6.56 -12.17
CA SER A 15 3.40 -6.89 -12.42
C SER A 15 2.62 -5.67 -12.86
N GLY A 16 1.47 -5.89 -13.47
CA GLY A 16 0.59 -4.83 -13.93
C GLY A 16 -0.58 -5.37 -14.74
N GLY A 17 -1.18 -4.48 -15.52
CA GLY A 17 -2.20 -4.78 -16.51
C GLY A 17 -1.94 -4.01 -17.77
N HIS A 18 -2.27 -4.61 -18.91
CA HIS A 18 -2.14 -3.98 -20.22
C HIS A 18 -3.44 -4.14 -20.99
N TRP A 19 -3.93 -3.08 -21.58
CA TRP A 19 -5.20 -3.08 -22.29
C TRP A 19 -5.31 -4.12 -23.43
N ALA A 20 -4.16 -4.50 -24.03
CA ALA A 20 -4.13 -5.48 -25.13
C ALA A 20 -3.72 -6.89 -24.66
N TRP A 21 -2.90 -7.01 -23.61
CA TRP A 21 -2.33 -8.30 -23.17
C TRP A 21 -2.95 -8.82 -21.88
N GLY A 22 -3.79 -8.02 -21.22
CA GLY A 22 -4.37 -8.36 -19.93
C GLY A 22 -3.41 -8.24 -18.75
N PRO A 23 -3.74 -8.87 -17.60
CA PRO A 23 -2.90 -8.87 -16.42
C PRO A 23 -1.64 -9.70 -16.64
N TYR A 24 -0.54 -9.28 -16.02
CA TYR A 24 0.71 -10.02 -16.10
C TYR A 24 1.48 -10.01 -14.79
N VAL A 25 2.22 -11.09 -14.56
CA VAL A 25 3.35 -11.18 -13.65
C VAL A 25 4.55 -11.57 -14.48
N ALA A 26 5.58 -10.75 -14.44
CA ALA A 26 6.87 -11.02 -15.06
C ALA A 26 7.92 -11.22 -13.96
N ARG A 27 8.87 -12.11 -14.20
CA ARG A 27 9.96 -12.40 -13.29
C ARG A 27 11.30 -12.40 -14.02
N SER A 28 12.35 -12.11 -13.29
CA SER A 28 13.72 -12.15 -13.76
C SER A 28 14.61 -12.80 -12.71
N ASP A 29 15.49 -13.71 -13.14
CA ASP A 29 16.49 -14.37 -12.31
C ASP A 29 17.92 -13.87 -12.65
N ASP A 30 18.05 -12.82 -13.48
CA ASP A 30 19.31 -12.26 -13.99
C ASP A 30 19.40 -10.73 -13.82
N ALA A 31 18.90 -10.25 -12.69
CA ALA A 31 18.89 -8.84 -12.32
C ALA A 31 18.17 -7.91 -13.34
N GLY A 32 17.12 -8.41 -13.97
CA GLY A 32 16.30 -7.63 -14.90
C GLY A 32 16.79 -7.63 -16.34
N THR A 33 17.81 -8.42 -16.69
CA THR A 33 18.31 -8.52 -18.06
C THR A 33 17.31 -9.23 -18.96
N THR A 34 16.70 -10.32 -18.48
CA THR A 34 15.61 -11.00 -19.18
C THR A 34 14.40 -11.15 -18.28
N TRP A 35 13.22 -11.17 -18.88
CA TRP A 35 11.94 -11.27 -18.19
C TRP A 35 11.08 -12.37 -18.81
N ASP A 36 10.45 -13.15 -17.94
CA ASP A 36 9.59 -14.25 -18.29
C ASP A 36 8.21 -14.06 -17.64
N GLN A 37 7.14 -14.12 -18.45
CA GLN A 37 5.76 -13.91 -17.96
C GLN A 37 5.17 -15.21 -17.42
N ARG A 38 4.57 -15.14 -16.23
CA ARG A 38 3.95 -16.27 -15.52
C ARG A 38 2.61 -15.85 -14.91
N SER A 39 1.56 -15.89 -15.72
CA SER A 39 0.21 -15.52 -15.31
C SER A 39 -0.76 -16.72 -15.24
N THR A 40 -0.25 -17.96 -15.38
CA THR A 40 -1.06 -19.17 -15.35
C THR A 40 -1.79 -19.29 -14.02
N GLY A 41 -3.13 -19.37 -14.06
CA GLY A 41 -3.98 -19.48 -12.86
C GLY A 41 -4.34 -18.13 -12.20
N LEU A 42 -3.88 -16.99 -12.71
CA LEU A 42 -4.33 -15.66 -12.30
C LEU A 42 -5.72 -15.35 -12.88
N ALA A 43 -6.72 -16.08 -12.44
CA ALA A 43 -8.10 -15.93 -12.87
C ALA A 43 -9.04 -16.21 -11.71
N PHE A 44 -10.08 -15.40 -11.58
CA PHE A 44 -11.18 -15.71 -10.67
C PHE A 44 -11.94 -16.95 -11.15
N PRO A 45 -12.55 -17.72 -10.25
CA PRO A 45 -13.51 -18.77 -10.62
C PRO A 45 -14.62 -18.20 -11.53
N ALA A 46 -15.07 -19.01 -12.49
CA ALA A 46 -16.00 -18.56 -13.53
C ALA A 46 -17.35 -18.07 -12.97
N ASP A 47 -17.77 -18.60 -11.83
CA ASP A 47 -19.00 -18.23 -11.13
C ASP A 47 -18.93 -16.88 -10.41
N MET A 48 -17.73 -16.34 -10.20
CA MET A 48 -17.58 -14.98 -9.65
C MET A 48 -17.95 -13.86 -10.62
N GLY A 49 -18.03 -14.13 -11.93
CA GLY A 49 -18.37 -13.12 -12.93
C GLY A 49 -17.37 -11.95 -13.02
N ALA A 50 -16.15 -12.13 -12.49
CA ALA A 50 -15.10 -11.13 -12.48
C ALA A 50 -13.88 -11.59 -13.28
N THR A 51 -13.19 -10.64 -13.92
CA THR A 51 -11.95 -10.91 -14.65
C THR A 51 -10.83 -10.04 -14.08
N VAL A 52 -9.66 -10.64 -13.82
CA VAL A 52 -8.48 -9.89 -13.37
C VAL A 52 -8.05 -8.94 -14.49
N ALA A 53 -8.01 -7.65 -14.21
CA ALA A 53 -7.59 -6.61 -15.15
C ALA A 53 -6.11 -6.25 -14.97
N SER A 54 -5.62 -6.25 -13.72
CA SER A 54 -4.23 -5.96 -13.42
C SER A 54 -3.79 -6.60 -12.10
N VAL A 55 -2.47 -6.78 -11.97
CA VAL A 55 -1.83 -7.22 -10.72
C VAL A 55 -1.12 -6.02 -10.10
N TRP A 56 -1.58 -5.60 -8.93
CA TRP A 56 -1.11 -4.38 -8.26
C TRP A 56 0.02 -4.61 -7.26
N ASN A 57 0.02 -5.77 -6.63
CA ASN A 57 1.04 -6.11 -5.64
C ASN A 57 1.52 -7.54 -5.83
N ILE A 58 2.81 -7.76 -5.73
CA ILE A 58 3.43 -9.08 -5.61
C ILE A 58 4.25 -9.08 -4.34
N GLN A 59 3.99 -10.03 -3.47
CA GLN A 59 4.67 -10.12 -2.18
C GLN A 59 5.22 -11.54 -1.97
N PRO A 60 6.54 -11.74 -2.10
CA PRO A 60 7.19 -12.97 -1.64
C PRO A 60 6.92 -13.19 -0.15
N ALA A 61 6.63 -14.42 0.24
CA ALA A 61 6.37 -14.76 1.63
C ALA A 61 7.64 -14.70 2.49
N ILE A 62 7.53 -14.99 3.79
CA ILE A 62 8.67 -15.00 4.71
C ILE A 62 9.55 -16.24 4.51
N ALA A 63 10.74 -16.24 5.09
CA ALA A 63 11.75 -17.30 4.87
C ALA A 63 11.27 -18.71 5.23
N SER A 64 10.36 -18.84 6.22
CA SER A 64 9.78 -20.13 6.60
C SER A 64 8.80 -20.72 5.58
N GLN A 65 8.40 -19.97 4.56
CA GLN A 65 7.48 -20.38 3.51
C GLN A 65 8.15 -20.35 2.13
N PRO A 66 9.11 -21.24 1.85
CA PRO A 66 9.81 -21.27 0.58
C PRO A 66 8.83 -21.54 -0.57
N GLY A 67 9.01 -20.88 -1.70
CA GLY A 67 8.16 -21.01 -2.89
C GLY A 67 6.87 -20.19 -2.84
N VAL A 68 6.42 -19.75 -1.67
CA VAL A 68 5.16 -19.01 -1.54
C VAL A 68 5.35 -17.55 -1.97
N VAL A 69 4.46 -17.09 -2.84
CA VAL A 69 4.35 -15.70 -3.30
C VAL A 69 2.85 -15.33 -3.37
N TYR A 70 2.50 -14.13 -2.94
CA TYR A 70 1.14 -13.62 -3.02
C TYR A 70 1.02 -12.55 -4.10
N ALA A 71 -0.17 -12.45 -4.70
CA ALA A 71 -0.52 -11.42 -5.68
C ALA A 71 -1.86 -10.76 -5.32
N GLY A 72 -1.87 -9.42 -5.24
CA GLY A 72 -3.07 -8.61 -5.09
C GLY A 72 -3.49 -8.02 -6.42
N THR A 73 -4.79 -8.03 -6.74
CA THR A 73 -5.31 -7.71 -8.07
C THR A 73 -6.33 -6.58 -8.08
N GLN A 74 -6.66 -6.15 -9.30
CA GLN A 74 -7.84 -5.34 -9.65
C GLN A 74 -8.67 -6.10 -10.69
N PRO A 75 -9.98 -6.31 -10.51
CA PRO A 75 -10.72 -6.12 -9.24
C PRO A 75 -10.03 -6.80 -8.07
N ALA A 76 -10.30 -6.28 -6.84
CA ALA A 76 -9.64 -6.75 -5.64
C ALA A 76 -9.79 -8.26 -5.46
N GLY A 77 -8.69 -8.94 -5.31
CA GLY A 77 -8.58 -10.37 -5.07
C GLY A 77 -7.18 -10.73 -4.63
N LEU A 78 -7.07 -11.83 -3.90
CA LEU A 78 -5.81 -12.39 -3.45
C LEU A 78 -5.56 -13.71 -4.17
N PHE A 79 -4.35 -13.85 -4.70
CA PHE A 79 -3.86 -15.09 -5.31
C PHE A 79 -2.58 -15.53 -4.62
N ARG A 80 -2.33 -16.83 -4.63
CA ARG A 80 -1.17 -17.47 -4.01
C ARG A 80 -0.50 -18.40 -4.99
N SER A 81 0.81 -18.33 -5.04
CA SER A 81 1.71 -19.30 -5.69
C SER A 81 2.43 -20.11 -4.62
N GLU A 82 2.74 -21.38 -4.89
CA GLU A 82 3.57 -22.24 -4.06
C GLU A 82 4.87 -22.67 -4.77
N ASP A 83 5.06 -22.22 -6.00
CA ASP A 83 6.12 -22.62 -6.90
C ASP A 83 6.96 -21.43 -7.39
N TRP A 84 7.19 -20.44 -6.51
CA TRP A 84 8.00 -19.26 -6.80
C TRP A 84 7.42 -18.37 -7.91
N GLY A 85 6.09 -18.31 -8.02
CA GLY A 85 5.40 -17.48 -8.99
C GLY A 85 5.30 -18.10 -10.39
N GLU A 86 5.42 -19.44 -10.52
CA GLU A 86 5.17 -20.13 -11.79
C GLU A 86 3.69 -20.21 -12.10
N THR A 87 2.91 -20.67 -11.11
CA THR A 87 1.46 -20.80 -11.20
C THR A 87 0.77 -20.19 -10.00
N TRP A 88 -0.48 -19.82 -10.19
CA TRP A 88 -1.27 -19.09 -9.21
C TRP A 88 -2.61 -19.78 -8.95
N ALA A 89 -3.08 -19.69 -7.73
CA ALA A 89 -4.41 -20.14 -7.34
C ALA A 89 -5.11 -19.01 -6.57
N PRO A 90 -6.44 -18.86 -6.70
CA PRO A 90 -7.20 -17.92 -5.89
C PRO A 90 -7.17 -18.33 -4.41
N VAL A 91 -7.15 -17.33 -3.51
CA VAL A 91 -7.37 -17.53 -2.08
C VAL A 91 -8.85 -17.32 -1.81
N ASP A 92 -9.57 -18.44 -1.74
CA ASP A 92 -11.04 -18.45 -1.72
C ASP A 92 -11.62 -17.73 -0.50
N GLU A 93 -10.95 -17.80 0.66
CA GLU A 93 -11.37 -17.13 1.90
C GLU A 93 -11.40 -15.61 1.77
N VAL A 94 -10.52 -15.03 0.93
CA VAL A 94 -10.53 -13.60 0.61
C VAL A 94 -11.47 -13.32 -0.55
N ASN A 95 -11.38 -14.13 -1.61
CA ASN A 95 -12.11 -13.87 -2.85
C ASN A 95 -13.62 -14.07 -2.71
N ASN A 96 -14.05 -14.92 -1.78
CA ASN A 96 -15.46 -15.14 -1.42
C ASN A 96 -15.83 -14.47 -0.08
N HIS A 97 -15.00 -13.57 0.44
CA HIS A 97 -15.27 -12.93 1.72
C HIS A 97 -16.62 -12.20 1.70
N PRO A 98 -17.46 -12.33 2.75
CA PRO A 98 -18.81 -11.71 2.78
C PRO A 98 -18.79 -10.20 2.55
N TRP A 99 -17.71 -9.52 2.95
CA TRP A 99 -17.53 -8.08 2.79
C TRP A 99 -17.14 -7.66 1.37
N ARG A 100 -16.76 -8.60 0.50
CA ARG A 100 -16.38 -8.27 -0.88
C ARG A 100 -17.48 -7.52 -1.64
N GLN A 101 -18.74 -7.79 -1.34
CA GLN A 101 -19.88 -7.07 -1.93
C GLN A 101 -19.89 -5.58 -1.62
N PHE A 102 -19.14 -5.14 -0.60
CA PHE A 102 -19.01 -3.75 -0.17
C PHE A 102 -17.71 -3.08 -0.64
N TRP A 103 -16.84 -3.81 -1.32
CA TRP A 103 -15.61 -3.23 -1.88
C TRP A 103 -15.99 -2.37 -3.07
N GLY A 104 -16.00 -1.05 -2.86
CA GLY A 104 -16.44 -0.06 -3.83
C GLY A 104 -15.39 0.24 -4.90
N GLU A 105 -15.82 0.99 -5.90
CA GLU A 105 -14.90 1.59 -6.85
C GLU A 105 -14.06 2.67 -6.17
N SER A 106 -12.84 2.83 -6.62
CA SER A 106 -11.94 3.93 -6.25
C SER A 106 -11.71 4.84 -7.45
N GLY A 107 -10.99 5.93 -7.27
CA GLY A 107 -10.61 6.82 -8.37
C GLY A 107 -9.86 6.16 -9.53
N GLY A 108 -9.38 4.92 -9.33
CA GLY A 108 -8.73 4.08 -10.33
C GLY A 108 -9.66 3.03 -10.99
N GLY A 109 -10.96 3.09 -10.78
CA GLY A 109 -11.94 2.10 -11.25
C GLY A 109 -12.31 1.08 -10.17
N ALA A 110 -12.47 -0.20 -10.53
CA ALA A 110 -12.83 -1.26 -9.59
C ALA A 110 -11.87 -1.31 -8.38
N SER A 111 -12.39 -1.74 -7.22
CA SER A 111 -11.59 -1.88 -6.01
C SER A 111 -10.31 -2.68 -6.24
N THR A 112 -9.26 -2.37 -5.50
CA THR A 112 -7.92 -2.93 -5.73
C THR A 112 -7.34 -3.46 -4.42
N LEU A 113 -6.86 -4.71 -4.42
CA LEU A 113 -6.03 -5.23 -3.35
C LEU A 113 -4.58 -4.80 -3.63
N HIS A 114 -4.15 -3.72 -2.98
CA HIS A 114 -2.87 -3.07 -3.26
C HIS A 114 -1.81 -3.28 -2.19
N THR A 115 -2.19 -3.73 -1.00
CA THR A 115 -1.23 -4.00 0.08
C THR A 115 -1.35 -5.43 0.54
N ILE A 116 -0.20 -6.09 0.65
CA ILE A 116 0.00 -7.37 1.32
C ILE A 116 1.18 -7.16 2.26
N ALA A 117 0.94 -7.21 3.57
CA ALA A 117 1.96 -7.04 4.59
C ALA A 117 2.04 -8.30 5.44
N LEU A 118 3.22 -8.91 5.47
CA LEU A 118 3.47 -10.18 6.15
C LEU A 118 4.13 -9.90 7.49
N HIS A 119 3.68 -10.60 8.53
CA HIS A 119 4.41 -10.61 9.79
C HIS A 119 5.81 -11.21 9.57
N PRO A 120 6.90 -10.61 10.06
CA PRO A 120 8.25 -10.98 9.66
C PRO A 120 8.68 -12.39 10.09
N THR A 121 8.05 -12.95 11.12
CA THR A 121 8.42 -14.24 11.70
C THR A 121 7.25 -15.22 11.90
N ASP A 122 6.01 -14.72 11.85
CA ASP A 122 4.81 -15.55 12.02
C ASP A 122 4.14 -15.80 10.65
N PRO A 123 4.22 -17.04 10.11
CA PRO A 123 3.63 -17.37 8.81
C PRO A 123 2.09 -17.37 8.84
N ASP A 124 1.48 -17.41 10.01
CA ASP A 124 0.04 -17.42 10.18
C ASP A 124 -0.57 -16.01 10.24
N CYS A 125 0.27 -14.97 10.37
CA CYS A 125 -0.18 -13.58 10.45
C CYS A 125 0.15 -12.79 9.19
N MET A 126 -0.90 -12.23 8.56
CA MET A 126 -0.79 -11.41 7.35
C MET A 126 -1.92 -10.39 7.30
N TYR A 127 -1.62 -9.22 6.75
CA TYR A 127 -2.56 -8.15 6.50
C TYR A 127 -2.72 -7.91 5.00
N ILE A 128 -3.94 -7.58 4.58
CA ILE A 128 -4.23 -7.11 3.23
C ILE A 128 -5.03 -5.82 3.30
N SER A 129 -4.80 -4.89 2.37
CA SER A 129 -5.62 -3.69 2.25
C SER A 129 -6.23 -3.58 0.86
N VAL A 130 -7.51 -3.24 0.85
CA VAL A 130 -8.32 -3.03 -0.34
C VAL A 130 -8.70 -1.56 -0.40
N ALA A 131 -8.39 -0.90 -1.53
CA ALA A 131 -8.87 0.46 -1.77
C ALA A 131 -10.40 0.45 -1.73
N THR A 132 -10.99 1.37 -0.96
CA THR A 132 -12.45 1.44 -0.73
C THR A 132 -13.03 0.11 -0.23
N GLY A 133 -12.29 -0.59 0.64
CA GLY A 133 -12.68 -1.89 1.19
C GLY A 133 -12.09 -2.18 2.57
N GLY A 134 -11.17 -1.32 3.04
CA GLY A 134 -10.54 -1.45 4.36
C GLY A 134 -9.34 -2.41 4.40
N THR A 135 -8.87 -2.67 5.60
CA THR A 135 -7.76 -3.58 5.88
C THR A 135 -8.25 -4.80 6.65
N TYR A 136 -7.78 -5.95 6.26
CA TYR A 136 -8.10 -7.24 6.87
C TYR A 136 -6.84 -7.91 7.40
N VAL A 137 -7.00 -8.68 8.46
CA VAL A 137 -5.94 -9.49 9.06
C VAL A 137 -6.38 -10.96 9.12
N THR A 138 -5.45 -11.83 8.82
CA THR A 138 -5.51 -13.24 9.24
C THR A 138 -4.47 -13.49 10.33
N ARG A 139 -4.81 -14.31 11.32
CA ARG A 139 -3.91 -14.78 12.39
C ARG A 139 -3.87 -16.31 12.45
N ASN A 140 -4.30 -16.99 11.38
CA ASN A 140 -4.40 -18.44 11.29
C ASN A 140 -4.05 -19.00 9.90
N GLY A 141 -3.12 -18.34 9.21
CA GLY A 141 -2.61 -18.79 7.91
C GLY A 141 -3.60 -18.61 6.77
N GLY A 142 -4.49 -17.62 6.85
CA GLY A 142 -5.45 -17.32 5.78
C GLY A 142 -6.78 -18.06 5.88
N LYS A 143 -7.01 -18.85 6.93
CA LYS A 143 -8.27 -19.63 7.09
C LYS A 143 -9.46 -18.74 7.43
N THR A 144 -9.24 -17.64 8.14
CA THR A 144 -10.23 -16.61 8.42
C THR A 144 -9.60 -15.22 8.29
N TRP A 145 -10.42 -14.24 7.93
CA TRP A 145 -10.03 -12.85 7.77
C TRP A 145 -11.00 -11.96 8.52
N GLU A 146 -10.45 -11.04 9.29
CA GLU A 146 -11.19 -10.07 10.09
C GLU A 146 -10.81 -8.66 9.66
N ILE A 147 -11.78 -7.76 9.60
CA ILE A 147 -11.48 -6.36 9.35
C ILE A 147 -10.77 -5.77 10.57
N CYS A 148 -9.64 -5.11 10.35
CA CYS A 148 -8.85 -4.48 11.40
C CYS A 148 -8.75 -2.95 11.25
N SER A 149 -9.29 -2.36 10.20
CA SER A 149 -9.33 -0.89 10.00
C SER A 149 -10.58 -0.21 10.58
N HIS A 150 -11.50 -0.96 11.14
CA HIS A 150 -12.81 -0.47 11.61
C HIS A 150 -12.77 0.53 12.78
N ARG A 151 -11.60 0.83 13.31
CA ARG A 151 -11.39 1.81 14.38
C ARG A 151 -10.39 2.90 13.98
N ALA A 152 -10.00 2.96 12.72
CA ALA A 152 -9.21 4.05 12.18
C ALA A 152 -10.14 5.26 11.88
N ILE A 153 -10.72 5.82 12.93
CA ILE A 153 -11.71 6.89 12.85
C ILE A 153 -10.99 8.23 12.85
N ALA A 154 -11.27 9.06 11.85
CA ALA A 154 -10.78 10.41 11.81
C ALA A 154 -11.34 11.25 12.99
N THR A 155 -10.44 11.84 13.76
CA THR A 155 -10.80 12.71 14.91
C THR A 155 -10.95 14.17 14.50
N ASN A 156 -10.36 14.55 13.37
CA ASN A 156 -10.38 15.93 12.89
C ASN A 156 -11.73 16.31 12.30
N PRO A 157 -12.35 17.44 12.72
CA PRO A 157 -13.65 17.89 12.21
C PRO A 157 -13.71 18.10 10.69
N MET A 158 -12.61 18.49 10.05
CA MET A 158 -12.53 18.66 8.59
C MET A 158 -12.63 17.31 7.88
N GLN A 159 -11.96 16.29 8.40
CA GLN A 159 -12.05 14.91 7.89
C GLN A 159 -13.47 14.37 8.01
N LYS A 160 -14.15 14.60 9.15
CA LYS A 160 -15.54 14.24 9.36
C LYS A 160 -16.46 14.91 8.35
N LYS A 161 -16.30 16.22 8.17
CA LYS A 161 -17.09 16.97 7.19
C LYS A 161 -16.90 16.45 5.77
N MET A 162 -15.67 16.17 5.39
CA MET A 162 -15.37 15.57 4.08
C MET A 162 -16.03 14.20 3.90
N TRP A 163 -15.96 13.36 4.93
CA TRP A 163 -16.63 12.06 4.90
C TRP A 163 -18.14 12.19 4.75
N GLU A 164 -18.75 13.13 5.44
CA GLU A 164 -20.17 13.46 5.29
C GLU A 164 -20.49 13.94 3.86
N GLU A 165 -19.66 14.81 3.28
CA GLU A 165 -19.82 15.28 1.90
C GLU A 165 -19.59 14.16 0.88
N PHE A 166 -18.62 13.27 1.12
CA PHE A 166 -18.38 12.10 0.28
C PHE A 166 -19.55 11.10 0.35
N ALA A 167 -20.04 10.81 1.54
CA ALA A 167 -21.19 9.94 1.74
C ALA A 167 -22.46 10.44 1.03
N VAL A 168 -22.68 11.77 1.00
CA VAL A 168 -23.81 12.39 0.29
C VAL A 168 -23.66 12.30 -1.24
N ASN A 169 -22.43 12.41 -1.75
CA ASN A 169 -22.18 12.44 -3.20
C ASN A 169 -21.94 11.04 -3.80
N TYR A 170 -21.72 10.03 -2.97
CA TYR A 170 -21.57 8.64 -3.41
C TYR A 170 -22.81 7.82 -3.04
N PRO A 171 -23.74 7.58 -3.98
CA PRO A 171 -25.03 6.92 -3.72
C PRO A 171 -24.97 5.60 -2.95
N PRO A 172 -23.93 4.73 -3.08
CA PRO A 172 -23.84 3.52 -2.27
C PRO A 172 -23.73 3.79 -0.78
N PHE A 173 -23.22 4.97 -0.38
CA PHE A 173 -23.10 5.37 1.03
C PHE A 173 -24.20 6.32 1.47
N ALA A 174 -24.89 6.98 0.53
CA ALA A 174 -26.01 7.87 0.81
C ALA A 174 -27.34 7.13 1.07
N ASN A 175 -27.47 5.90 0.58
CA ASN A 175 -28.65 5.08 0.84
C ASN A 175 -28.42 4.30 2.14
N GLN A 176 -29.25 4.59 3.16
CA GLN A 176 -29.29 3.88 4.44
C GLN A 176 -29.60 2.36 4.33
N ASP A 177 -29.83 1.88 3.11
CA ASP A 177 -30.00 0.46 2.78
C ASP A 177 -28.68 -0.29 2.51
N PHE A 178 -27.54 0.39 2.67
CA PHE A 178 -26.25 -0.30 2.65
C PHE A 178 -26.11 -1.07 3.98
N PRO A 179 -26.28 -2.39 3.99
CA PRO A 179 -26.22 -3.13 5.23
C PRO A 179 -24.76 -3.20 5.69
N VAL A 180 -24.36 -2.20 6.46
CA VAL A 180 -23.14 -2.32 7.26
C VAL A 180 -23.40 -3.48 8.22
N PRO A 181 -22.59 -4.52 8.26
CA PRO A 181 -22.80 -5.63 9.18
C PRO A 181 -22.96 -5.14 10.61
N PRO A 182 -23.82 -5.79 11.42
CA PRO A 182 -24.01 -5.40 12.80
C PRO A 182 -22.71 -5.31 13.57
N GLY A 183 -22.44 -4.17 14.19
CA GLY A 183 -21.23 -3.93 14.99
C GLY A 183 -20.07 -3.31 14.21
N VAL A 184 -20.23 -3.01 12.94
CA VAL A 184 -19.24 -2.24 12.18
C VAL A 184 -19.72 -0.81 12.01
N ASP A 185 -18.86 0.11 12.39
CA ASP A 185 -19.09 1.52 12.12
C ASP A 185 -18.95 1.77 10.60
N PRO A 186 -19.95 2.36 9.92
CA PRO A 186 -19.84 2.74 8.51
C PRO A 186 -18.63 3.64 8.22
N GLU A 187 -18.22 4.44 9.19
CA GLU A 187 -17.02 5.26 9.10
C GLU A 187 -15.72 4.43 9.05
N ALA A 188 -15.80 3.13 9.28
CA ALA A 188 -14.68 2.22 9.38
C ALA A 188 -14.19 1.65 8.03
N VAL A 189 -14.95 1.84 6.97
CA VAL A 189 -14.53 1.45 5.61
C VAL A 189 -13.76 2.61 4.99
N ASN A 190 -12.66 3.01 5.63
CA ASN A 190 -11.77 4.02 5.11
C ASN A 190 -11.14 3.56 3.79
N GLU A 191 -11.02 4.47 2.84
CA GLU A 191 -10.20 4.24 1.67
C GLU A 191 -8.72 4.19 2.10
N MET A 192 -8.18 2.97 2.12
CA MET A 192 -6.78 2.73 2.46
C MET A 192 -5.92 3.02 1.25
N HIS A 193 -5.06 4.04 1.34
CA HIS A 193 -4.09 4.32 0.28
C HIS A 193 -2.87 3.42 0.39
N LYS A 194 -2.32 3.28 1.58
CA LYS A 194 -1.19 2.38 1.85
C LYS A 194 -1.12 2.03 3.32
N MET A 195 -0.82 0.76 3.62
CA MET A 195 -0.49 0.30 4.95
C MET A 195 0.90 -0.33 4.96
N ARG A 196 1.63 -0.13 6.03
CA ARG A 196 2.94 -0.73 6.30
C ARG A 196 2.97 -1.34 7.69
N LEU A 197 3.58 -2.50 7.79
CA LEU A 197 3.95 -3.13 9.06
C LEU A 197 5.37 -2.67 9.41
N ASP A 198 5.59 -2.31 10.66
CA ASP A 198 6.93 -2.13 11.20
C ASP A 198 7.55 -3.51 11.44
N THR A 199 8.50 -3.91 10.61
CA THR A 199 9.13 -5.24 10.68
C THR A 199 9.98 -5.43 11.94
N THR A 200 10.34 -4.35 12.64
CA THR A 200 11.09 -4.36 13.89
C THR A 200 10.19 -4.35 15.13
N ASN A 201 8.94 -3.93 14.95
CA ASN A 201 7.86 -3.99 15.94
C ASN A 201 6.57 -4.46 15.27
N PRO A 202 6.35 -5.76 15.07
CA PRO A 202 5.23 -6.29 14.30
C PRO A 202 3.82 -6.02 14.87
N GLN A 203 3.72 -5.48 16.09
CA GLN A 203 2.46 -4.96 16.62
C GLN A 203 2.14 -3.56 16.06
N ARG A 204 3.14 -2.88 15.48
CA ARG A 204 2.96 -1.54 14.93
C ARG A 204 2.62 -1.58 13.45
N LEU A 205 1.49 -0.97 13.13
CA LEU A 205 1.03 -0.72 11.77
C LEU A 205 0.94 0.79 11.54
N TRP A 206 1.21 1.18 10.31
CA TRP A 206 1.04 2.55 9.84
C TRP A 206 0.15 2.55 8.61
N ALA A 207 -0.76 3.50 8.52
CA ALA A 207 -1.65 3.63 7.38
C ALA A 207 -1.76 5.08 6.92
N GLN A 208 -1.53 5.32 5.63
CA GLN A 208 -2.02 6.49 4.94
C GLN A 208 -3.38 6.14 4.38
N THR A 209 -4.38 6.89 4.76
CA THR A 209 -5.75 6.73 4.28
C THR A 209 -6.17 7.96 3.47
N HIS A 210 -7.37 7.93 2.93
CA HIS A 210 -7.97 9.08 2.26
C HIS A 210 -8.13 10.30 3.21
N VAL A 211 -8.27 10.04 4.50
CA VAL A 211 -8.64 11.04 5.51
C VAL A 211 -7.59 11.26 6.60
N GLY A 212 -6.42 10.66 6.51
CA GLY A 212 -5.38 10.88 7.51
C GLY A 212 -4.28 9.85 7.51
N VAL A 213 -3.33 10.07 8.40
CA VAL A 213 -2.28 9.12 8.76
C VAL A 213 -2.63 8.51 10.11
N PHE A 214 -2.66 7.19 10.17
CA PHE A 214 -3.04 6.44 11.36
C PHE A 214 -1.92 5.49 11.77
N ARG A 215 -1.85 5.21 13.06
CA ARG A 215 -0.95 4.24 13.66
C ARG A 215 -1.71 3.30 14.57
N SER A 216 -1.41 2.02 14.51
CA SER A 216 -1.79 1.02 15.50
C SER A 216 -0.54 0.48 16.20
N ASP A 217 -0.63 0.19 17.48
CA ASP A 217 0.43 -0.46 18.27
C ASP A 217 0.02 -1.84 18.83
N ASP A 218 -1.11 -2.37 18.36
CA ASP A 218 -1.71 -3.62 18.83
C ASP A 218 -2.19 -4.54 17.69
N GLY A 219 -1.51 -4.48 16.55
CA GLY A 219 -1.82 -5.34 15.40
C GLY A 219 -3.12 -4.99 14.68
N GLY A 220 -3.57 -3.74 14.75
CA GLY A 220 -4.76 -3.22 14.06
C GLY A 220 -6.04 -3.26 14.89
N ASP A 221 -5.98 -3.64 16.17
CA ASP A 221 -7.16 -3.66 17.03
C ASP A 221 -7.62 -2.25 17.42
N HIS A 222 -6.67 -1.31 17.59
CA HIS A 222 -6.94 0.13 17.78
C HIS A 222 -6.03 0.98 16.90
N TRP A 223 -6.53 2.16 16.51
CA TRP A 223 -5.79 3.10 15.68
C TRP A 223 -5.83 4.51 16.28
N ASP A 224 -4.67 5.15 16.32
CA ASP A 224 -4.50 6.55 16.66
C ASP A 224 -4.41 7.39 15.39
N ASP A 225 -5.16 8.49 15.33
CA ASP A 225 -4.96 9.52 14.30
C ASP A 225 -3.70 10.34 14.65
N VAL A 226 -2.69 10.22 13.83
CA VAL A 226 -1.39 10.88 13.98
C VAL A 226 -1.12 11.93 12.90
N THR A 227 -2.17 12.42 12.27
CA THR A 227 -2.10 13.42 11.19
C THR A 227 -1.67 14.80 11.67
N GLN A 228 -1.86 15.09 12.95
CA GLN A 228 -1.55 16.42 13.50
C GLN A 228 -0.08 16.83 13.25
N GLY A 229 0.12 18.02 12.71
CA GLY A 229 1.45 18.56 12.37
C GLY A 229 1.84 18.37 10.92
N LEU A 230 1.10 17.59 10.13
CA LEU A 230 1.24 17.52 8.68
C LEU A 230 0.50 18.69 8.01
N PRO A 231 0.98 19.17 6.85
CA PRO A 231 0.34 20.30 6.12
C PRO A 231 -0.96 19.87 5.42
N SER A 232 -1.18 18.58 5.26
CA SER A 232 -2.40 17.97 4.73
C SER A 232 -2.56 16.57 5.30
N PHE A 233 -3.80 16.12 5.45
CA PHE A 233 -4.14 14.76 5.85
C PHE A 233 -4.08 13.77 4.68
N HIS A 234 -4.18 14.26 3.45
CA HIS A 234 -4.22 13.43 2.26
C HIS A 234 -2.81 13.13 1.75
N GLY A 235 -2.62 11.93 1.21
CA GLY A 235 -1.39 11.45 0.58
C GLY A 235 -1.54 10.00 0.14
N PHE A 236 -0.56 9.49 -0.59
CA PHE A 236 -0.60 8.08 -1.05
C PHE A 236 0.47 7.22 -0.39
N PRO A 237 1.78 7.59 -0.41
CA PRO A 237 2.82 6.72 0.10
C PRO A 237 2.96 6.82 1.61
N ILE A 238 3.28 5.72 2.23
CA ILE A 238 3.88 5.66 3.55
C ILE A 238 5.00 4.63 3.54
N ALA A 239 6.14 4.96 4.11
CA ALA A 239 7.26 4.04 4.33
C ALA A 239 7.66 4.04 5.80
N VAL A 240 8.16 2.91 6.27
CA VAL A 240 8.57 2.70 7.67
C VAL A 240 10.02 2.25 7.67
N SER A 241 10.82 2.82 8.55
CA SER A 241 12.22 2.42 8.72
C SER A 241 12.32 0.95 9.15
N LYS A 242 13.28 0.27 8.56
CA LYS A 242 13.60 -1.15 8.87
C LYS A 242 14.76 -1.28 9.87
N THR A 243 15.27 -0.15 10.41
CA THR A 243 16.41 -0.15 11.35
C THR A 243 16.01 -0.23 12.82
N GLY A 244 14.70 -0.14 13.13
CA GLY A 244 14.21 -0.14 14.51
C GLY A 244 14.26 1.23 15.21
N ASP A 245 14.53 2.29 14.47
CA ASP A 245 14.51 3.67 15.00
C ASP A 245 13.10 4.27 15.13
N GLY A 246 12.07 3.52 14.71
CA GLY A 246 10.67 3.90 14.77
C GLY A 246 10.25 4.98 13.77
N ALA A 247 11.12 5.35 12.82
CA ALA A 247 10.79 6.39 11.86
C ALA A 247 9.75 5.92 10.83
N ALA A 248 8.83 6.85 10.49
CA ALA A 248 7.92 6.70 9.37
C ALA A 248 7.94 7.95 8.51
N PHE A 249 7.66 7.76 7.21
CA PHE A 249 7.78 8.80 6.19
C PHE A 249 6.50 8.86 5.35
N VAL A 250 6.04 10.09 5.05
CA VAL A 250 4.87 10.37 4.21
C VAL A 250 5.15 11.51 3.23
N VAL A 251 4.37 11.59 2.17
CA VAL A 251 4.36 12.73 1.24
C VAL A 251 2.94 13.28 1.18
N PRO A 252 2.62 14.31 1.98
CA PRO A 252 1.30 14.95 1.96
C PRO A 252 1.02 15.64 0.62
N LEU A 253 -0.22 15.54 0.17
CA LEU A 253 -0.75 16.15 -1.04
C LEU A 253 -1.99 16.99 -0.72
N THR A 254 -2.33 17.92 -1.60
CA THR A 254 -3.63 18.60 -1.51
C THR A 254 -4.76 17.62 -1.74
N PHE A 255 -5.90 17.87 -1.09
CA PHE A 255 -7.08 17.03 -1.23
C PHE A 255 -8.01 17.46 -2.38
N GLU A 256 -7.78 18.58 -3.02
CA GLU A 256 -8.67 19.07 -4.08
C GLU A 256 -8.82 18.04 -5.20
N ALA A 257 -10.07 17.71 -5.52
CA ALA A 257 -10.52 16.56 -6.29
C ALA A 257 -9.79 16.30 -7.63
N ASP A 258 -9.24 17.31 -8.26
CA ASP A 258 -8.56 17.13 -9.55
C ASP A 258 -7.05 17.38 -9.50
N ASN A 259 -6.47 17.50 -8.31
CA ASN A 259 -5.14 18.09 -8.24
C ASN A 259 -4.07 17.28 -7.52
N PHE A 260 -4.33 16.51 -6.50
CA PHE A 260 -3.34 15.69 -5.74
C PHE A 260 -1.91 16.22 -5.84
N ARG A 261 -1.76 17.53 -5.66
CA ARG A 261 -0.49 18.24 -5.79
C ARG A 261 0.22 18.31 -4.46
N VAL A 262 1.52 18.49 -4.51
CA VAL A 262 2.29 18.83 -3.31
C VAL A 262 1.77 20.13 -2.71
N VAL A 263 1.68 20.17 -1.39
CA VAL A 263 1.13 21.30 -0.65
C VAL A 263 2.00 22.55 -0.88
N ASP A 264 1.37 23.68 -1.12
CA ASP A 264 2.03 24.98 -1.40
C ASP A 264 3.06 24.95 -2.54
N GLY A 265 2.95 23.95 -3.44
CA GLY A 265 3.92 23.77 -4.53
C GLY A 265 5.31 23.35 -4.08
N GLN A 266 5.46 22.89 -2.84
CA GLN A 266 6.73 22.45 -2.29
C GLN A 266 6.75 20.93 -2.14
N PHE A 267 7.57 20.26 -2.95
CA PHE A 267 7.81 18.83 -2.78
C PHE A 267 8.62 18.59 -1.50
N ALA A 268 8.05 17.80 -0.59
CA ALA A 268 8.66 17.49 0.70
C ALA A 268 8.35 16.07 1.13
N VAL A 269 9.28 15.42 1.80
CA VAL A 269 9.05 14.21 2.58
C VAL A 269 8.91 14.60 4.04
N TRP A 270 7.90 14.10 4.71
CA TRP A 270 7.69 14.34 6.12
C TRP A 270 8.03 13.10 6.91
N ARG A 271 8.77 13.29 8.01
CA ARG A 271 9.26 12.20 8.87
C ARG A 271 8.79 12.39 10.30
N THR A 272 8.36 11.32 10.93
CA THR A 272 8.27 11.20 12.39
C THR A 272 9.34 10.24 12.92
N ARG A 273 9.78 10.46 14.18
CA ARG A 273 10.63 9.53 14.95
C ARG A 273 10.06 9.27 16.36
N ASP A 274 8.90 9.82 16.65
CA ASP A 274 8.21 9.76 17.93
C ASP A 274 6.80 9.16 17.80
N ALA A 275 6.68 8.20 16.88
CA ALA A 275 5.44 7.46 16.64
C ALA A 275 4.27 8.37 16.20
N GLY A 276 4.56 9.44 15.47
CA GLY A 276 3.54 10.35 14.92
C GLY A 276 3.14 11.48 15.87
N ALA A 277 3.80 11.62 17.04
CA ALA A 277 3.54 12.74 17.94
C ALA A 277 4.00 14.08 17.33
N SER A 278 5.04 14.04 16.49
CA SER A 278 5.48 15.19 15.70
C SER A 278 5.99 14.78 14.32
N TRP A 279 5.97 15.74 13.38
CA TRP A 279 6.43 15.56 12.01
C TRP A 279 7.44 16.64 11.63
N THR A 280 8.52 16.22 11.00
CA THR A 280 9.58 17.09 10.47
C THR A 280 9.50 17.15 8.95
N CYS A 281 9.42 18.35 8.39
CA CYS A 281 9.46 18.60 6.96
C CYS A 281 10.90 18.51 6.44
N LEU A 282 11.14 17.65 5.46
CA LEU A 282 12.45 17.39 4.87
C LEU A 282 12.45 17.84 3.41
N THR A 283 13.16 18.92 3.10
CA THR A 283 13.23 19.52 1.76
C THR A 283 14.64 19.58 1.20
N GLU A 284 15.68 19.36 2.02
CA GLU A 284 17.06 19.47 1.57
C GLU A 284 17.39 18.43 0.50
N GLY A 285 17.90 18.89 -0.64
CA GLY A 285 18.21 18.05 -1.80
C GLY A 285 17.02 17.62 -2.64
N LEU A 286 15.79 18.04 -2.25
CA LEU A 286 14.58 17.94 -3.06
C LEU A 286 14.39 19.18 -3.94
N PRO A 287 13.52 19.14 -4.96
CA PRO A 287 13.23 20.30 -5.79
C PRO A 287 12.74 21.49 -4.99
N GLY A 288 13.07 22.68 -5.48
CA GLY A 288 12.60 23.94 -4.92
C GLY A 288 11.09 24.17 -5.13
N PRO A 289 10.58 25.33 -4.69
CA PRO A 289 9.19 25.70 -4.86
C PRO A 289 8.74 25.67 -6.33
N ASN A 290 7.45 25.38 -6.54
CA ASN A 290 6.79 25.27 -7.85
C ASN A 290 7.25 24.08 -8.71
N ASP A 291 7.84 23.06 -8.11
CA ASP A 291 8.04 21.76 -8.74
C ASP A 291 6.94 20.80 -8.28
N TYR A 292 5.95 20.61 -9.12
CA TYR A 292 4.71 19.88 -8.81
C TYR A 292 4.85 18.38 -9.08
N GLN A 293 5.87 17.74 -8.53
CA GLN A 293 6.00 16.30 -8.52
C GLN A 293 5.05 15.69 -7.48
N SER A 294 4.62 14.46 -7.73
CA SER A 294 3.85 13.68 -6.78
C SER A 294 4.49 12.30 -6.62
N VAL A 295 4.03 11.53 -5.64
CA VAL A 295 4.49 10.18 -5.38
C VAL A 295 3.29 9.25 -5.34
N TYR A 296 3.33 8.20 -6.14
CA TYR A 296 2.30 7.19 -6.14
C TYR A 296 2.38 6.32 -4.87
N ARG A 297 1.33 5.56 -4.64
CA ARG A 297 1.11 4.67 -3.47
C ARG A 297 2.32 3.79 -3.15
N GLU A 298 2.95 3.20 -4.16
CA GLU A 298 4.12 2.33 -4.04
C GLU A 298 5.43 3.08 -4.36
N GLY A 299 5.42 4.39 -4.50
CA GLY A 299 6.57 5.19 -4.94
C GLY A 299 7.60 5.48 -3.86
N MET A 300 7.49 4.94 -2.65
CA MET A 300 8.43 5.16 -1.56
C MET A 300 8.71 3.86 -0.81
N ASP A 301 9.98 3.61 -0.49
CA ASP A 301 10.44 2.49 0.33
C ASP A 301 11.69 2.84 1.13
N THR A 302 12.04 2.00 2.10
CA THR A 302 13.24 2.08 2.93
C THR A 302 14.05 0.80 2.80
N ASP A 303 15.35 0.86 3.05
CA ASP A 303 16.19 -0.32 3.22
C ASP A 303 16.50 -0.62 4.70
N ASP A 304 17.24 -1.67 4.95
CA ASP A 304 17.64 -2.14 6.27
C ASP A 304 18.89 -1.41 6.84
N GLU A 305 19.48 -0.49 6.09
CA GLU A 305 20.56 0.41 6.52
C GLU A 305 20.06 1.83 6.84
N GLY A 306 18.75 2.08 6.68
CA GLY A 306 18.11 3.37 6.95
C GLY A 306 17.97 4.26 5.72
N GLY A 307 18.35 3.77 4.55
CA GLY A 307 18.13 4.49 3.28
C GLY A 307 16.64 4.70 3.00
N VAL A 308 16.29 5.86 2.47
CA VAL A 308 14.92 6.24 2.07
C VAL A 308 14.91 6.60 0.60
N TYR A 309 14.09 5.96 -0.18
CA TYR A 309 14.00 6.09 -1.63
C TYR A 309 12.63 6.57 -2.05
N VAL A 310 12.60 7.61 -2.88
CA VAL A 310 11.36 8.26 -3.34
C VAL A 310 11.38 8.39 -4.85
N GLY A 311 10.48 7.70 -5.52
CA GLY A 311 10.26 7.78 -6.96
C GLY A 311 9.04 8.65 -7.27
N THR A 312 9.17 9.54 -8.24
CA THR A 312 8.18 10.58 -8.51
C THR A 312 7.44 10.39 -9.84
N THR A 313 6.31 11.06 -9.97
CA THR A 313 5.46 11.02 -11.18
C THR A 313 6.12 11.59 -12.42
N ASN A 314 7.17 12.40 -12.29
CA ASN A 314 7.96 12.91 -13.42
C ASN A 314 9.29 12.18 -13.62
N GLY A 315 9.44 10.99 -13.03
CA GLY A 315 10.52 10.05 -13.35
C GLY A 315 11.83 10.31 -12.59
N ALA A 316 11.84 11.18 -11.60
CA ALA A 316 12.99 11.38 -10.74
C ALA A 316 12.99 10.39 -9.56
N VAL A 317 14.17 9.93 -9.15
CA VAL A 317 14.38 9.17 -7.91
C VAL A 317 15.25 10.00 -6.98
N TYR A 318 14.82 10.13 -5.74
CA TYR A 318 15.57 10.77 -4.66
C TYR A 318 15.87 9.72 -3.60
N ALA A 319 17.09 9.77 -3.06
CA ALA A 319 17.54 8.85 -2.02
C ALA A 319 18.25 9.60 -0.89
N SER A 320 18.08 9.17 0.34
CA SER A 320 18.99 9.45 1.44
C SER A 320 19.62 8.14 1.92
N ALA A 321 20.90 8.17 2.30
CA ALA A 321 21.62 6.94 2.62
C ALA A 321 21.31 6.37 4.02
N ASP A 322 20.78 7.20 4.92
CA ASP A 322 20.70 6.91 6.35
C ASP A 322 19.44 7.52 7.03
N GLY A 323 18.40 7.81 6.23
CA GLY A 323 17.21 8.51 6.72
C GLY A 323 17.48 9.97 7.11
N ASP A 324 18.65 10.49 6.74
CA ASP A 324 19.07 11.88 6.97
C ASP A 324 18.11 12.91 6.39
N ASP A 325 18.26 14.14 6.83
CA ASP A 325 17.44 15.26 6.42
C ASP A 325 17.69 15.64 4.94
N ARG A 326 18.83 15.22 4.37
CA ARG A 326 19.23 15.52 2.99
C ARG A 326 18.99 14.34 2.05
N ARG A 327 18.42 14.65 0.89
CA ARG A 327 18.24 13.71 -0.21
C ARG A 327 19.10 14.07 -1.41
N GLN A 328 19.50 13.06 -2.16
CA GLN A 328 20.20 13.23 -3.41
C GLN A 328 19.36 12.69 -4.56
N ARG A 329 19.20 13.47 -5.61
CA ARG A 329 18.60 12.99 -6.85
C ARG A 329 19.56 12.00 -7.52
N LEU A 330 19.09 10.80 -7.82
CA LEU A 330 19.84 9.83 -8.60
C LEU A 330 19.94 10.27 -10.06
N PRO A 331 21.04 9.93 -10.77
CA PRO A 331 21.22 10.29 -12.17
C PRO A 331 20.14 9.70 -13.07
N GLY A 332 19.76 10.44 -14.10
CA GLY A 332 18.79 10.01 -15.10
C GLY A 332 17.39 10.50 -14.84
N THR A 333 16.49 10.14 -15.76
CA THR A 333 15.06 10.37 -15.68
C THR A 333 14.37 9.15 -16.28
N LEU A 334 13.46 8.57 -15.53
CA LEU A 334 12.68 7.40 -15.92
C LEU A 334 11.27 7.85 -16.38
N PRO A 335 10.47 6.98 -16.98
CA PRO A 335 9.02 7.20 -17.02
C PRO A 335 8.45 7.44 -15.63
N PRO A 336 7.19 7.91 -15.47
CA PRO A 336 6.55 8.03 -14.17
C PRO A 336 6.77 6.80 -13.32
N ILE A 337 7.31 6.98 -12.11
CA ILE A 337 7.67 5.86 -11.23
C ILE A 337 6.43 5.44 -10.46
N VAL A 338 5.96 4.25 -10.75
CA VAL A 338 4.77 3.68 -10.11
C VAL A 338 5.09 2.87 -8.84
N SER A 339 6.33 2.39 -8.71
CA SER A 339 6.78 1.69 -7.50
C SER A 339 8.29 1.80 -7.30
N VAL A 340 8.68 1.81 -6.03
CA VAL A 340 10.07 1.70 -5.56
C VAL A 340 10.14 0.50 -4.62
N THR A 341 11.18 -0.31 -4.76
CA THR A 341 11.48 -1.41 -3.84
C THR A 341 12.96 -1.36 -3.51
N ALA A 342 13.27 -1.19 -2.24
CA ALA A 342 14.63 -1.15 -1.74
C ALA A 342 14.96 -2.49 -1.04
N VAL A 343 15.96 -3.18 -1.54
CA VAL A 343 16.42 -4.46 -0.98
C VAL A 343 17.92 -4.55 -1.01
N ARG A 344 18.49 -5.27 -0.06
CA ARG A 344 19.87 -5.70 -0.06
C ARG A 344 19.96 -7.16 -0.49
N TYR A 345 20.89 -7.48 -1.36
CA TYR A 345 21.15 -8.86 -1.83
C TYR A 345 22.62 -9.12 -2.11
#